data_e9e339c708be61de5e003b5c5a5e0183
#
_entry.id   e9e339c708be61de5e003b5c5a5e0183
#
_cell.length_a   1.000
_cell.length_b   1.000
_cell.length_c   1.000
_cell.angle_alpha   90.00
_cell.angle_beta   90.00
_cell.angle_gamma   90.00
#
_symmetry.space_group_name_H-M   'P 1'
#
loop_
_entity.id
_entity.type
_entity.pdbx_description
1 polymer ?
#
loop_
_entity_poly.entity_id
_entity_poly.type
_entity_poly.pdbx_seq_one_letter_code
_entity_poly.pdbx_strand_id
1 'polypeptide(L)'
;MMDKILDFLQKFFSRMAIPSVRIVDVIEILLLAILVYYIVKWIKRTRAWIIVKGLAVLLLAWIVAYLLEFNVILWIFANTITVGITAIIILFQPEFRNALEQLGQRNVLNPLNYLAPSEKARFSDATLEQLLTASFELAKTKTGALMVIECETPLADFEKTGIAINGAISSQLLINIFEHNTPLHDGAVIIRGDRIMAATCYLPVSDNMRISKELGTRHRAGLGISEVSDSCTIIVSEETGKVSIAQRGELLRNVSQDMLRNTLRIVQNKTAETTKLTRILKRVGKSRKNGEKK
;
A
#
# COMPACT_ATOMS: atom_id res chain seq x y z
N MET A 1 19.92 -48.67 -2.12
CA MET A 1 19.08 -47.44 -2.10
C MET A 1 18.35 -47.29 -0.77
N MET A 2 17.66 -48.28 -0.29
CA MET A 2 16.96 -48.28 1.00
C MET A 2 17.90 -48.02 2.19
N ASP A 3 19.13 -48.60 2.14
CA ASP A 3 20.10 -48.42 3.21
C ASP A 3 20.66 -46.98 3.34
N LYS A 4 20.81 -46.25 2.24
CA LYS A 4 21.23 -44.84 2.27
C LYS A 4 20.14 -43.92 2.85
N ILE A 5 18.87 -44.24 2.61
CA ILE A 5 17.74 -43.51 3.17
C ILE A 5 17.61 -43.81 4.66
N LEU A 6 17.79 -45.07 5.05
CA LEU A 6 17.80 -45.50 6.45
C LEU A 6 18.99 -44.87 7.22
N ASP A 7 20.19 -44.84 6.65
CA ASP A 7 21.36 -44.19 7.26
C ASP A 7 21.21 -42.69 7.39
N PHE A 8 20.62 -42.02 6.38
CA PHE A 8 20.27 -40.59 6.45
C PHE A 8 19.23 -40.31 7.53
N LEU A 9 18.16 -41.09 7.58
CA LEU A 9 17.13 -40.97 8.61
C LEU A 9 17.70 -41.26 10.01
N GLN A 10 18.51 -42.30 10.17
CA GLN A 10 19.16 -42.59 11.45
C GLN A 10 20.11 -41.47 11.89
N LYS A 11 20.92 -40.92 11.00
CA LYS A 11 21.78 -39.77 11.30
C LYS A 11 21.00 -38.47 11.57
N PHE A 12 19.85 -38.33 10.93
CA PHE A 12 18.97 -37.18 11.18
C PHE A 12 18.27 -37.32 12.54
N PHE A 13 17.73 -38.52 12.84
CA PHE A 13 17.07 -38.80 14.13
C PHE A 13 18.03 -38.95 15.31
N SER A 14 19.26 -39.42 15.10
CA SER A 14 20.26 -39.51 16.17
C SER A 14 20.83 -38.15 16.59
N ARG A 15 20.76 -37.11 15.71
CA ARG A 15 21.04 -35.74 16.07
C ARG A 15 19.90 -35.02 16.77
N MET A 16 18.67 -35.57 16.70
CA MET A 16 17.56 -35.14 17.55
C MET A 16 17.66 -35.89 18.90
N ALA A 17 18.65 -35.50 19.72
CA ALA A 17 18.53 -35.71 21.15
C ALA A 17 17.20 -35.09 21.57
N ILE A 18 16.25 -35.87 22.10
CA ILE A 18 14.98 -35.36 22.60
C ILE A 18 15.35 -34.41 23.75
N PRO A 19 15.38 -33.10 23.52
CA PRO A 19 15.62 -32.16 24.62
C PRO A 19 14.46 -32.31 25.58
N SER A 20 14.73 -32.22 26.88
CA SER A 20 13.69 -32.07 27.89
C SER A 20 12.78 -30.91 27.47
N VAL A 21 11.56 -31.19 27.00
CA VAL A 21 10.63 -30.16 26.51
C VAL A 21 10.30 -29.24 27.66
N ARG A 22 10.84 -28.04 27.60
CA ARG A 22 10.54 -26.96 28.53
C ARG A 22 9.32 -26.19 28.01
N ILE A 23 8.59 -25.57 28.93
CA ILE A 23 7.45 -24.70 28.57
C ILE A 23 7.91 -23.61 27.58
N VAL A 24 9.15 -23.15 27.68
CA VAL A 24 9.77 -22.17 26.76
C VAL A 24 9.80 -22.71 25.33
N ASP A 25 10.15 -23.98 25.12
CA ASP A 25 10.28 -24.59 23.80
C ASP A 25 8.90 -24.66 23.10
N VAL A 26 7.84 -24.90 23.86
CA VAL A 26 6.45 -24.88 23.36
C VAL A 26 6.07 -23.47 22.91
N ILE A 27 6.45 -22.43 23.67
CA ILE A 27 6.20 -21.04 23.32
C ILE A 27 6.98 -20.65 22.05
N GLU A 28 8.25 -21.06 21.92
CA GLU A 28 9.06 -20.84 20.73
C GLU A 28 8.47 -21.48 19.48
N ILE A 29 8.04 -22.74 19.58
CA ILE A 29 7.40 -23.46 18.48
C ILE A 29 6.10 -22.75 18.07
N LEU A 30 5.28 -22.32 19.03
CA LEU A 30 4.03 -21.61 18.75
C LEU A 30 4.29 -20.27 18.10
N LEU A 31 5.28 -19.53 18.56
CA LEU A 31 5.67 -18.23 17.99
C LEU A 31 6.21 -18.39 16.57
N LEU A 32 7.07 -19.40 16.33
CA LEU A 32 7.55 -19.77 15.01
C LEU A 32 6.41 -20.18 14.07
N ALA A 33 5.47 -20.98 14.54
CA ALA A 33 4.30 -21.42 13.77
C ALA A 33 3.43 -20.22 13.34
N ILE A 34 3.19 -19.29 14.27
CA ILE A 34 2.46 -18.04 13.99
C ILE A 34 3.23 -17.19 12.95
N LEU A 35 4.54 -17.03 13.13
CA LEU A 35 5.39 -16.26 12.20
C LEU A 35 5.32 -16.86 10.78
N VAL A 36 5.54 -18.18 10.66
CA VAL A 36 5.49 -18.89 9.38
C VAL A 36 4.10 -18.78 8.75
N TYR A 37 3.03 -18.92 9.55
CA TYR A 37 1.65 -18.76 9.06
C TYR A 37 1.43 -17.38 8.42
N TYR A 38 1.86 -16.30 9.10
CA TYR A 38 1.72 -14.94 8.57
C TYR A 38 2.57 -14.71 7.32
N ILE A 39 3.81 -15.25 7.28
CA ILE A 39 4.69 -15.17 6.11
C ILE A 39 4.03 -15.87 4.91
N VAL A 40 3.57 -17.10 5.07
CA VAL A 40 2.92 -17.88 4.00
C VAL A 40 1.63 -17.18 3.53
N LYS A 41 0.83 -16.65 4.45
CA LYS A 41 -0.39 -15.91 4.14
C LYS A 41 -0.09 -14.63 3.35
N TRP A 42 1.00 -13.93 3.68
CA TRP A 42 1.45 -12.73 2.98
C TRP A 42 1.95 -13.07 1.56
N ILE A 43 2.81 -14.09 1.42
CA ILE A 43 3.33 -14.56 0.13
C ILE A 43 2.18 -14.98 -0.81
N LYS A 44 1.16 -15.70 -0.30
CA LYS A 44 -0.01 -16.12 -1.09
C LYS A 44 -0.83 -14.95 -1.65
N ARG A 45 -0.72 -13.75 -1.09
CA ARG A 45 -1.41 -12.54 -1.54
C ARG A 45 -0.62 -11.73 -2.57
N THR A 46 0.64 -12.09 -2.81
CA THR A 46 1.55 -11.38 -3.70
C THR A 46 1.83 -12.16 -4.98
N ARG A 47 2.37 -11.49 -6.00
CA ARG A 47 2.86 -12.16 -7.24
C ARG A 47 4.00 -13.14 -6.94
N ALA A 48 4.65 -13.02 -5.79
CA ALA A 48 5.70 -13.94 -5.33
C ALA A 48 5.23 -15.41 -5.23
N TRP A 49 3.91 -15.68 -5.06
CA TRP A 49 3.37 -17.04 -5.03
C TRP A 49 3.65 -17.84 -6.32
N ILE A 50 3.69 -17.16 -7.48
CA ILE A 50 4.02 -17.79 -8.75
C ILE A 50 5.49 -18.24 -8.76
N ILE A 51 6.38 -17.40 -8.23
CA ILE A 51 7.82 -17.69 -8.13
C ILE A 51 8.07 -18.85 -7.16
N VAL A 52 7.38 -18.87 -6.01
CA VAL A 52 7.48 -19.97 -5.03
C VAL A 52 7.05 -21.31 -5.65
N LYS A 53 5.99 -21.34 -6.47
CA LYS A 53 5.58 -22.54 -7.20
C LYS A 53 6.66 -22.99 -8.18
N GLY A 54 7.25 -22.07 -8.96
CA GLY A 54 8.35 -22.38 -9.86
C GLY A 54 9.56 -22.97 -9.14
N LEU A 55 9.94 -22.38 -8.00
CA LEU A 55 11.03 -22.87 -7.17
C LEU A 55 10.73 -24.27 -6.57
N ALA A 56 9.49 -24.53 -6.15
CA ALA A 56 9.07 -25.83 -5.67
C ALA A 56 9.17 -26.92 -6.76
N VAL A 57 8.83 -26.59 -8.02
CA VAL A 57 8.99 -27.52 -9.14
C VAL A 57 10.47 -27.82 -9.41
N LEU A 58 11.36 -26.79 -9.38
CA LEU A 58 12.80 -26.99 -9.52
C LEU A 58 13.38 -27.85 -8.39
N LEU A 59 12.94 -27.62 -7.16
CA LEU A 59 13.35 -28.42 -6.00
C LEU A 59 12.91 -29.87 -6.13
N LEU A 60 11.68 -30.09 -6.61
CA LEU A 60 11.17 -31.44 -6.87
C LEU A 60 12.01 -32.16 -7.95
N ALA A 61 12.34 -31.45 -9.05
CA ALA A 61 13.19 -31.96 -10.10
C ALA A 61 14.60 -32.32 -9.60
N TRP A 62 15.16 -31.49 -8.72
CA TRP A 62 16.45 -31.77 -8.08
C TRP A 62 16.39 -33.00 -7.18
N ILE A 63 15.34 -33.16 -6.36
CA ILE A 63 15.13 -34.35 -5.52
C ILE A 63 15.03 -35.62 -6.38
N VAL A 64 14.25 -35.58 -7.47
CA VAL A 64 14.10 -36.71 -8.40
C VAL A 64 15.45 -37.07 -9.04
N ALA A 65 16.21 -36.06 -9.52
CA ALA A 65 17.53 -36.26 -10.09
C ALA A 65 18.52 -36.86 -9.07
N TYR A 66 18.43 -36.44 -7.81
CA TYR A 66 19.23 -36.99 -6.71
C TYR A 66 18.88 -38.46 -6.40
N LEU A 67 17.59 -38.81 -6.34
CA LEU A 67 17.14 -40.17 -6.09
C LEU A 67 17.50 -41.16 -7.21
N LEU A 68 17.48 -40.66 -8.46
CA LEU A 68 17.82 -41.44 -9.67
C LEU A 68 19.33 -41.41 -9.99
N GLU A 69 20.16 -40.76 -9.18
CA GLU A 69 21.60 -40.63 -9.35
C GLU A 69 22.02 -40.02 -10.72
N PHE A 70 21.27 -39.05 -11.24
CA PHE A 70 21.53 -38.35 -12.51
C PHE A 70 22.67 -37.35 -12.35
N ASN A 71 23.93 -37.84 -12.45
CA ASN A 71 25.13 -37.05 -12.17
C ASN A 71 25.24 -35.81 -13.06
N VAL A 72 24.89 -35.90 -14.34
CA VAL A 72 24.97 -34.75 -15.25
C VAL A 72 23.97 -33.65 -14.86
N ILE A 73 22.73 -34.05 -14.50
CA ILE A 73 21.70 -33.10 -14.10
C ILE A 73 22.10 -32.45 -12.76
N LEU A 74 22.60 -33.21 -11.82
CA LEU A 74 23.06 -32.71 -10.52
C LEU A 74 24.25 -31.74 -10.69
N TRP A 75 25.17 -32.02 -11.60
CA TRP A 75 26.30 -31.13 -11.93
C TRP A 75 25.80 -29.79 -12.52
N ILE A 76 24.82 -29.83 -13.44
CA ILE A 76 24.20 -28.62 -14.00
C ILE A 76 23.52 -27.82 -12.88
N PHE A 77 22.74 -28.45 -12.01
CA PHE A 77 22.10 -27.77 -10.87
C PHE A 77 23.13 -27.10 -9.96
N ALA A 78 24.21 -27.80 -9.61
CA ALA A 78 25.27 -27.27 -8.72
C ALA A 78 25.94 -26.02 -9.30
N ASN A 79 26.23 -26.01 -10.61
CA ASN A 79 26.85 -24.86 -11.26
C ASN A 79 25.82 -23.71 -11.53
N THR A 80 24.57 -24.05 -11.79
CA THR A 80 23.53 -23.05 -12.08
C THR A 80 23.02 -22.36 -10.80
N ILE A 81 23.09 -23.00 -9.64
CA ILE A 81 22.62 -22.44 -8.36
C ILE A 81 23.31 -21.11 -8.03
N THR A 82 24.64 -21.02 -8.24
CA THR A 82 25.39 -19.79 -7.94
C THR A 82 24.91 -18.61 -8.81
N VAL A 83 24.74 -18.86 -10.11
CA VAL A 83 24.21 -17.86 -11.05
C VAL A 83 22.75 -17.54 -10.72
N GLY A 84 21.97 -18.56 -10.37
CA GLY A 84 20.55 -18.42 -9.99
C GLY A 84 20.36 -17.57 -8.74
N ILE A 85 21.18 -17.75 -7.69
CA ILE A 85 21.12 -16.92 -6.48
C ILE A 85 21.41 -15.45 -6.82
N THR A 86 22.43 -15.19 -7.64
CA THR A 86 22.78 -13.84 -8.07
C THR A 86 21.61 -13.20 -8.86
N ALA A 87 21.02 -13.95 -9.78
CA ALA A 87 19.86 -13.49 -10.55
C ALA A 87 18.65 -13.19 -9.66
N ILE A 88 18.39 -14.02 -8.64
CA ILE A 88 17.32 -13.80 -7.66
C ILE A 88 17.59 -12.51 -6.86
N ILE A 89 18.80 -12.27 -6.38
CA ILE A 89 19.15 -11.06 -5.65
C ILE A 89 18.89 -9.81 -6.51
N ILE A 90 19.31 -9.83 -7.77
CA ILE A 90 19.09 -8.72 -8.70
C ILE A 90 17.59 -8.53 -8.98
N LEU A 91 16.85 -9.60 -9.18
CA LEU A 91 15.40 -9.56 -9.46
C LEU A 91 14.60 -8.99 -8.29
N PHE A 92 14.98 -9.32 -7.06
CA PHE A 92 14.31 -8.85 -5.84
C PHE A 92 14.91 -7.57 -5.24
N GLN A 93 15.92 -6.97 -5.90
CA GLN A 93 16.53 -5.73 -5.42
C GLN A 93 15.51 -4.60 -5.19
N PRO A 94 14.53 -4.32 -6.10
CA PRO A 94 13.52 -3.28 -5.87
C PRO A 94 12.60 -3.61 -4.69
N GLU A 95 12.20 -4.88 -4.52
CA GLU A 95 11.34 -5.30 -3.41
C GLU A 95 12.05 -5.17 -2.06
N PHE A 96 13.33 -5.55 -1.98
CA PHE A 96 14.15 -5.36 -0.78
C PHE A 96 14.33 -3.88 -0.45
N ARG A 97 14.60 -3.05 -1.46
CA ARG A 97 14.71 -1.60 -1.28
C ARG A 97 13.41 -1.02 -0.73
N ASN A 98 12.27 -1.32 -1.35
CA ASN A 98 10.96 -0.85 -0.91
C ASN A 98 10.62 -1.34 0.50
N ALA A 99 10.96 -2.59 0.85
CA ALA A 99 10.75 -3.13 2.19
C ALA A 99 11.61 -2.42 3.24
N LEU A 100 12.88 -2.13 2.94
CA LEU A 100 13.79 -1.39 3.82
C LEU A 100 13.36 0.08 3.98
N GLU A 101 12.91 0.72 2.90
CA GLU A 101 12.36 2.07 2.94
C GLU A 101 11.09 2.14 3.80
N GLN A 102 10.18 1.18 3.68
CA GLN A 102 8.98 1.09 4.53
C GLN A 102 9.32 0.82 6.00
N LEU A 103 10.35 0.01 6.27
CA LEU A 103 10.83 -0.22 7.63
C LEU A 103 11.51 1.03 8.22
N GLY A 104 12.28 1.77 7.40
CA GLY A 104 12.92 3.01 7.79
C GLY A 104 11.94 4.16 8.01
N GLN A 105 10.88 4.23 7.22
CA GLN A 105 9.80 5.24 7.33
C GLN A 105 8.89 4.98 8.53
N ARG A 106 8.65 3.72 8.90
CA ARG A 106 8.04 3.40 10.18
C ARG A 106 9.07 3.69 11.25
N ASN A 107 8.86 4.72 12.07
CA ASN A 107 9.68 5.08 13.23
C ASN A 107 9.71 3.95 14.29
N VAL A 108 10.05 2.72 13.87
CA VAL A 108 10.14 1.54 14.76
C VAL A 108 11.28 1.71 15.77
N LEU A 109 12.27 2.57 15.45
CA LEU A 109 13.46 2.81 16.29
C LEU A 109 13.29 3.97 17.28
N ASN A 110 12.15 4.67 17.27
CA ASN A 110 11.87 5.73 18.25
C ASN A 110 10.63 5.41 19.10
N PRO A 111 10.73 4.46 20.06
CA PRO A 111 9.63 4.22 21.00
C PRO A 111 9.34 5.45 21.88
N LEU A 112 10.27 6.41 21.99
CA LEU A 112 10.09 7.67 22.68
C LEU A 112 9.11 8.63 21.99
N ASN A 113 8.91 8.54 20.69
CA ASN A 113 7.89 9.34 19.99
C ASN A 113 6.45 8.90 20.27
N TYR A 114 6.25 7.68 20.80
CA TYR A 114 4.94 7.25 21.29
C TYR A 114 4.57 7.89 22.63
N LEU A 115 5.54 8.46 23.36
CA LEU A 115 5.35 9.10 24.67
C LEU A 115 5.22 10.63 24.58
N ALA A 116 5.52 11.22 23.43
CA ALA A 116 5.24 12.62 23.16
C ALA A 116 4.06 12.69 22.17
N PRO A 117 2.84 12.97 22.61
CA PRO A 117 1.75 13.27 21.70
C PRO A 117 2.14 14.55 20.97
N SER A 118 2.53 14.42 19.71
CA SER A 118 2.65 15.58 18.82
C SER A 118 1.22 16.05 18.56
N GLU A 119 0.72 16.95 19.39
CA GLU A 119 -0.59 17.59 19.27
C GLU A 119 -0.71 18.51 18.03
N LYS A 120 0.31 18.58 17.18
CA LYS A 120 0.23 19.38 15.96
C LYS A 120 -0.61 18.65 14.93
N ALA A 121 -1.78 19.24 14.63
CA ALA A 121 -2.61 18.88 13.49
C ALA A 121 -1.74 18.87 12.21
N ARG A 122 -2.04 17.97 11.27
CA ARG A 122 -1.30 17.88 9.99
C ARG A 122 -1.44 19.15 9.15
N PHE A 123 -2.60 19.78 9.21
CA PHE A 123 -2.92 21.05 8.55
C PHE A 123 -3.92 21.84 9.40
N SER A 124 -4.03 23.11 9.14
CA SER A 124 -4.89 24.03 9.89
C SER A 124 -6.37 23.86 9.53
N ASP A 125 -7.27 24.35 10.41
CA ASP A 125 -8.70 24.41 10.12
C ASP A 125 -8.99 25.35 8.92
N ALA A 126 -8.17 26.38 8.72
CA ALA A 126 -8.26 27.23 7.54
C ALA A 126 -8.05 26.43 6.26
N THR A 127 -7.03 25.58 6.21
CA THR A 127 -6.77 24.68 5.06
C THR A 127 -7.92 23.70 4.83
N LEU A 128 -8.50 23.14 5.91
CA LEU A 128 -9.67 22.28 5.79
C LEU A 128 -10.83 22.98 5.08
N GLU A 129 -11.17 24.20 5.49
CA GLU A 129 -12.25 24.96 4.89
C GLU A 129 -11.94 25.37 3.43
N GLN A 130 -10.67 25.70 3.11
CA GLN A 130 -10.25 25.99 1.74
C GLN A 130 -10.40 24.76 0.82
N LEU A 131 -10.02 23.56 1.30
CA LEU A 131 -10.19 22.32 0.57
C LEU A 131 -11.66 21.97 0.33
N LEU A 132 -12.50 22.15 1.34
CA LEU A 132 -13.94 21.97 1.21
C LEU A 132 -14.53 22.92 0.18
N THR A 133 -14.24 24.21 0.30
CA THR A 133 -14.76 25.24 -0.61
C THR A 133 -14.33 24.94 -2.05
N ALA A 134 -13.05 24.71 -2.29
CA ALA A 134 -12.54 24.40 -3.63
C ALA A 134 -13.21 23.14 -4.21
N SER A 135 -13.32 22.05 -3.43
CA SER A 135 -13.92 20.80 -3.89
C SER A 135 -15.36 20.96 -4.36
N PHE A 136 -16.17 21.72 -3.62
CA PHE A 136 -17.58 21.86 -3.96
C PHE A 136 -17.84 22.97 -5.00
N GLU A 137 -16.99 23.99 -5.09
CA GLU A 137 -17.04 24.95 -6.22
C GLU A 137 -16.68 24.27 -7.54
N LEU A 138 -15.58 23.49 -7.58
CA LEU A 138 -15.21 22.69 -8.75
C LEU A 138 -16.28 21.65 -9.11
N ALA A 139 -16.96 21.08 -8.12
CA ALA A 139 -18.07 20.17 -8.32
C ALA A 139 -19.28 20.83 -9.01
N LYS A 140 -19.61 22.09 -8.64
CA LYS A 140 -20.71 22.86 -9.25
C LYS A 140 -20.45 23.15 -10.73
N THR A 141 -19.22 23.47 -11.08
CA THR A 141 -18.80 23.76 -12.46
C THR A 141 -18.45 22.50 -13.25
N LYS A 142 -18.52 21.32 -12.62
CA LYS A 142 -18.06 20.03 -13.18
C LYS A 142 -16.61 20.08 -13.67
N THR A 143 -15.78 20.80 -12.97
CA THR A 143 -14.34 20.85 -13.24
C THR A 143 -13.66 19.69 -12.53
N GLY A 144 -12.98 18.84 -13.31
CA GLY A 144 -12.28 17.65 -12.77
C GLY A 144 -11.10 18.06 -11.92
N ALA A 145 -10.99 17.47 -10.71
CA ALA A 145 -9.87 17.76 -9.80
C ALA A 145 -9.37 16.50 -9.09
N LEU A 146 -8.07 16.48 -8.79
CA LEU A 146 -7.38 15.41 -8.08
C LEU A 146 -6.42 16.01 -7.06
N MET A 147 -6.84 16.06 -5.79
CA MET A 147 -6.08 16.67 -4.70
C MET A 147 -5.62 15.59 -3.73
N VAL A 148 -4.30 15.40 -3.58
CA VAL A 148 -3.69 14.37 -2.74
C VAL A 148 -3.09 15.02 -1.50
N ILE A 149 -3.63 14.67 -0.34
CA ILE A 149 -3.15 15.15 0.96
C ILE A 149 -2.16 14.12 1.49
N GLU A 150 -0.89 14.54 1.62
CA GLU A 150 0.18 13.73 2.19
C GLU A 150 -0.09 13.48 3.67
N CYS A 151 0.06 12.22 4.11
CA CYS A 151 -0.07 11.81 5.49
C CYS A 151 1.28 11.45 6.12
N GLU A 152 1.50 10.18 6.50
CA GLU A 152 2.77 9.74 7.08
C GLU A 152 3.78 9.34 5.98
N THR A 153 3.28 8.81 4.86
CA THR A 153 4.13 8.39 3.73
C THR A 153 4.47 9.60 2.87
N PRO A 154 5.76 9.97 2.75
CA PRO A 154 6.16 11.07 1.89
C PRO A 154 5.84 10.83 0.42
N LEU A 155 5.33 11.84 -0.27
CA LEU A 155 4.98 11.78 -1.68
C LEU A 155 6.01 12.48 -2.58
N ALA A 156 7.23 12.69 -2.09
CA ALA A 156 8.29 13.44 -2.78
C ALA A 156 8.64 12.91 -4.19
N ASP A 157 8.51 11.60 -4.42
CA ASP A 157 8.81 11.02 -5.73
C ASP A 157 7.72 11.34 -6.76
N PHE A 158 6.46 11.43 -6.33
CA PHE A 158 5.36 11.88 -7.18
C PHE A 158 5.39 13.40 -7.37
N GLU A 159 5.77 14.16 -6.35
CA GLU A 159 5.95 15.63 -6.39
C GLU A 159 6.95 16.05 -7.46
N LYS A 160 8.07 15.33 -7.62
CA LYS A 160 9.11 15.58 -8.63
C LYS A 160 8.62 15.44 -10.07
N THR A 161 7.53 14.71 -10.30
CA THR A 161 6.96 14.51 -11.63
C THR A 161 6.14 15.72 -12.10
N GLY A 162 5.76 16.61 -11.17
CA GLY A 162 4.92 17.77 -11.43
C GLY A 162 5.68 19.08 -11.47
N ILE A 163 4.91 20.14 -11.53
CA ILE A 163 5.41 21.54 -11.52
C ILE A 163 5.36 22.03 -10.07
N ALA A 164 6.51 22.40 -9.53
CA ALA A 164 6.64 22.92 -8.17
C ALA A 164 5.91 24.25 -8.00
N ILE A 165 5.02 24.34 -7.02
CA ILE A 165 4.25 25.55 -6.69
C ILE A 165 4.72 26.14 -5.36
N ASN A 166 4.86 25.30 -4.34
CA ASN A 166 5.23 25.67 -2.97
C ASN A 166 4.44 26.90 -2.45
N GLY A 167 3.13 26.92 -2.67
CA GLY A 167 2.22 28.02 -2.34
C GLY A 167 1.35 27.71 -1.13
N ALA A 168 0.87 28.76 -0.44
CA ALA A 168 -0.15 28.62 0.59
C ALA A 168 -1.48 28.13 -0.02
N ILE A 169 -2.22 27.28 0.68
CA ILE A 169 -3.51 26.78 0.20
C ILE A 169 -4.55 27.90 0.27
N SER A 170 -5.23 28.12 -0.87
CA SER A 170 -6.47 28.86 -0.94
C SER A 170 -7.41 28.20 -1.94
N SER A 171 -8.71 28.34 -1.72
CA SER A 171 -9.73 27.79 -2.63
C SER A 171 -9.58 28.37 -4.04
N GLN A 172 -9.26 29.67 -4.14
CA GLN A 172 -9.03 30.36 -5.41
C GLN A 172 -7.83 29.78 -6.17
N LEU A 173 -6.72 29.50 -5.47
CA LEU A 173 -5.54 28.90 -6.11
C LEU A 173 -5.86 27.49 -6.62
N LEU A 174 -6.55 26.66 -5.81
CA LEU A 174 -6.96 25.31 -6.22
C LEU A 174 -7.92 25.36 -7.42
N ILE A 175 -8.90 26.27 -7.43
CA ILE A 175 -9.82 26.43 -8.56
C ILE A 175 -9.04 26.84 -9.82
N ASN A 176 -8.11 27.79 -9.73
CA ASN A 176 -7.29 28.22 -10.86
C ASN A 176 -6.36 27.13 -11.37
N ILE A 177 -5.81 26.28 -10.50
CA ILE A 177 -4.97 25.14 -10.92
C ILE A 177 -5.78 24.17 -11.79
N PHE A 178 -7.02 23.86 -11.41
CA PHE A 178 -7.85 22.89 -12.12
C PHE A 178 -8.71 23.49 -13.24
N GLU A 179 -8.59 24.80 -13.48
CA GLU A 179 -9.31 25.47 -14.59
C GLU A 179 -8.93 24.83 -15.93
N HIS A 180 -9.95 24.56 -16.76
CA HIS A 180 -9.76 23.91 -18.06
C HIS A 180 -8.78 24.71 -18.97
N ASN A 181 -8.02 23.97 -19.74
CA ASN A 181 -7.06 24.52 -20.72
C ASN A 181 -5.92 25.34 -20.11
N THR A 182 -5.64 25.20 -18.81
CA THR A 182 -4.45 25.77 -18.17
C THR A 182 -3.32 24.72 -18.13
N PRO A 183 -2.04 25.12 -18.09
CA PRO A 183 -0.92 24.19 -18.02
C PRO A 183 -0.89 23.33 -16.74
N LEU A 184 -1.65 23.69 -15.71
CA LEU A 184 -1.59 23.05 -14.39
C LEU A 184 -2.73 22.06 -14.13
N HIS A 185 -3.77 21.99 -14.99
CA HIS A 185 -5.00 21.25 -14.68
C HIS A 185 -4.89 19.74 -14.91
N ASP A 186 -3.95 19.28 -15.74
CA ASP A 186 -3.83 17.86 -16.08
C ASP A 186 -2.85 17.17 -15.13
N GLY A 187 -3.40 16.39 -14.21
CA GLY A 187 -2.66 15.66 -13.18
C GLY A 187 -3.17 15.92 -11.76
N ALA A 188 -2.37 15.56 -10.79
CA ALA A 188 -2.70 15.70 -9.38
C ALA A 188 -2.01 16.91 -8.74
N VAL A 189 -2.67 17.48 -7.74
CA VAL A 189 -2.08 18.44 -6.81
C VAL A 189 -1.66 17.70 -5.55
N ILE A 190 -0.40 17.84 -5.15
CA ILE A 190 0.12 17.30 -3.89
C ILE A 190 0.14 18.39 -2.83
N ILE A 191 -0.46 18.06 -1.69
CA ILE A 191 -0.66 18.95 -0.55
C ILE A 191 0.08 18.38 0.65
N ARG A 192 0.95 19.19 1.24
CA ARG A 192 1.67 18.85 2.48
C ARG A 192 1.47 19.96 3.52
N GLY A 193 0.84 19.61 4.63
CA GLY A 193 0.49 20.61 5.64
C GLY A 193 -0.45 21.67 5.08
N ASP A 194 -0.10 22.93 5.23
CA ASP A 194 -0.87 24.08 4.77
C ASP A 194 -0.38 24.60 3.39
N ARG A 195 0.32 23.78 2.61
CA ARG A 195 0.93 24.21 1.35
C ARG A 195 0.60 23.26 0.19
N ILE A 196 0.41 23.83 -0.98
CA ILE A 196 0.42 23.13 -2.26
C ILE A 196 1.88 22.98 -2.66
N MET A 197 2.38 21.75 -2.75
CA MET A 197 3.77 21.46 -3.09
C MET A 197 4.00 21.51 -4.59
N ALA A 198 3.20 20.77 -5.34
CA ALA A 198 3.27 20.68 -6.79
C ALA A 198 1.89 20.44 -7.40
N ALA A 199 1.75 20.76 -8.68
CA ALA A 199 0.59 20.42 -9.52
C ALA A 199 1.04 19.60 -10.73
N THR A 200 0.09 19.06 -11.50
CA THR A 200 0.36 18.23 -12.70
C THR A 200 1.18 16.97 -12.35
N CYS A 201 1.07 16.47 -11.13
CA CYS A 201 1.82 15.29 -10.70
C CYS A 201 1.23 14.02 -11.29
N TYR A 202 2.10 13.13 -11.78
CA TYR A 202 1.70 11.80 -12.25
C TYR A 202 1.57 10.82 -11.09
N LEU A 203 0.45 10.10 -11.06
CA LEU A 203 0.15 9.13 -10.03
C LEU A 203 -0.02 7.73 -10.63
N PRO A 204 0.25 6.66 -9.85
CA PRO A 204 -0.04 5.30 -10.29
C PRO A 204 -1.55 5.11 -10.47
N VAL A 205 -1.92 4.38 -11.51
CA VAL A 205 -3.31 4.04 -11.80
C VAL A 205 -3.64 2.68 -11.20
N SER A 206 -4.76 2.56 -10.50
CA SER A 206 -5.19 1.27 -9.93
C SER A 206 -5.58 0.26 -11.00
N ASP A 207 -5.02 -0.95 -10.90
CA ASP A 207 -5.35 -2.11 -11.75
C ASP A 207 -6.56 -2.91 -11.21
N ASN A 208 -7.27 -2.40 -10.23
CA ASN A 208 -8.36 -3.10 -9.57
C ASN A 208 -9.57 -3.26 -10.52
N MET A 209 -9.76 -4.46 -11.04
CA MET A 209 -10.86 -4.81 -11.96
C MET A 209 -12.26 -4.75 -11.33
N ARG A 210 -12.35 -4.60 -9.99
CA ARG A 210 -13.64 -4.48 -9.28
C ARG A 210 -14.21 -3.07 -9.32
N ILE A 211 -13.46 -2.10 -9.85
CA ILE A 211 -13.91 -0.73 -9.99
C ILE A 211 -14.79 -0.65 -11.25
N SER A 212 -15.94 0.01 -11.15
CA SER A 212 -16.81 0.27 -12.30
C SER A 212 -16.00 0.90 -13.45
N LYS A 213 -16.20 0.39 -14.68
CA LYS A 213 -15.59 0.93 -15.90
C LYS A 213 -15.99 2.37 -16.20
N GLU A 214 -17.06 2.85 -15.56
CA GLU A 214 -17.57 4.22 -15.66
C GLU A 214 -16.70 5.25 -14.91
N LEU A 215 -15.66 4.81 -14.16
CA LEU A 215 -14.78 5.73 -13.45
C LEU A 215 -13.65 6.20 -14.35
N GLY A 216 -13.56 7.51 -14.52
CA GLY A 216 -12.52 8.18 -15.31
C GLY A 216 -11.12 8.00 -14.70
N THR A 217 -10.13 8.48 -15.46
CA THR A 217 -8.69 8.36 -15.13
C THR A 217 -8.33 8.94 -13.76
N ARG A 218 -8.92 10.10 -13.38
CA ARG A 218 -8.70 10.74 -12.07
C ARG A 218 -9.12 9.86 -10.89
N HIS A 219 -10.24 9.14 -11.02
CA HIS A 219 -10.66 8.20 -9.96
C HIS A 219 -9.72 7.02 -9.82
N ARG A 220 -9.24 6.47 -10.93
CA ARG A 220 -8.29 5.37 -10.94
C ARG A 220 -6.92 5.79 -10.40
N ALA A 221 -6.46 7.01 -10.73
CA ALA A 221 -5.23 7.58 -10.21
C ALA A 221 -5.34 7.87 -8.70
N GLY A 222 -6.44 8.46 -8.25
CA GLY A 222 -6.69 8.72 -6.84
C GLY A 222 -6.77 7.44 -6.00
N LEU A 223 -7.35 6.36 -6.55
CA LEU A 223 -7.32 5.06 -5.90
C LEU A 223 -5.92 4.45 -5.92
N GLY A 224 -5.21 4.51 -7.05
CA GLY A 224 -3.87 3.96 -7.20
C GLY A 224 -2.87 4.54 -6.20
N ILE A 225 -2.87 5.86 -6.00
CA ILE A 225 -2.01 6.47 -4.97
C ILE A 225 -2.41 6.04 -3.56
N SER A 226 -3.70 5.83 -3.28
CA SER A 226 -4.18 5.38 -1.98
C SER A 226 -3.90 3.89 -1.70
N GLU A 227 -3.55 3.09 -2.71
CA GLU A 227 -3.12 1.69 -2.59
C GLU A 227 -1.64 1.59 -2.18
N VAL A 228 -0.81 2.56 -2.60
CA VAL A 228 0.65 2.56 -2.36
C VAL A 228 1.07 3.50 -1.23
N SER A 229 0.18 4.36 -0.74
CA SER A 229 0.43 5.29 0.35
C SER A 229 -0.77 5.37 1.31
N ASP A 230 -0.58 6.05 2.43
CA ASP A 230 -1.64 6.36 3.40
C ASP A 230 -2.32 7.71 3.14
N SER A 231 -2.06 8.30 1.98
CA SER A 231 -2.62 9.60 1.58
C SER A 231 -4.15 9.59 1.55
N CYS A 232 -4.74 10.76 1.76
CA CYS A 232 -6.16 11.01 1.54
C CYS A 232 -6.31 11.80 0.24
N THR A 233 -7.02 11.23 -0.72
CA THR A 233 -7.19 11.84 -2.05
C THR A 233 -8.64 12.28 -2.25
N ILE A 234 -8.84 13.57 -2.55
CA ILE A 234 -10.13 14.14 -2.94
C ILE A 234 -10.19 14.18 -4.46
N ILE A 235 -11.28 13.67 -5.02
CA ILE A 235 -11.51 13.56 -6.46
C ILE A 235 -12.81 14.23 -6.82
N VAL A 236 -12.78 15.15 -7.78
CA VAL A 236 -14.00 15.76 -8.36
C VAL A 236 -14.16 15.23 -9.78
N SER A 237 -15.35 14.70 -10.08
CA SER A 237 -15.66 14.17 -11.40
C SER A 237 -16.05 15.29 -12.37
N GLU A 238 -15.39 15.36 -13.51
CA GLU A 238 -15.75 16.30 -14.58
C GLU A 238 -17.06 15.93 -15.30
N GLU A 239 -17.45 14.67 -15.29
CA GLU A 239 -18.67 14.20 -15.93
C GLU A 239 -19.91 14.49 -15.06
N THR A 240 -19.82 14.17 -13.77
CA THR A 240 -20.98 14.17 -12.87
C THR A 240 -20.97 15.31 -11.85
N GLY A 241 -19.83 15.99 -11.65
CA GLY A 241 -19.66 16.97 -10.58
C GLY A 241 -19.68 16.35 -9.18
N LYS A 242 -19.55 15.03 -9.06
CA LYS A 242 -19.58 14.37 -7.75
C LYS A 242 -18.20 14.36 -7.11
N VAL A 243 -18.17 14.62 -5.80
CA VAL A 243 -16.94 14.52 -5.02
C VAL A 243 -16.80 13.10 -4.51
N SER A 244 -15.59 12.56 -4.58
CA SER A 244 -15.22 11.23 -4.07
C SER A 244 -13.95 11.34 -3.22
N ILE A 245 -13.73 10.38 -2.32
CA ILE A 245 -12.52 10.28 -1.51
C ILE A 245 -11.92 8.90 -1.73
N ALA A 246 -10.59 8.84 -2.00
CA ALA A 246 -9.85 7.60 -2.00
C ALA A 246 -8.86 7.59 -0.83
N GLN A 247 -8.85 6.50 -0.06
CA GLN A 247 -7.93 6.29 1.06
C GLN A 247 -7.75 4.80 1.33
N ARG A 248 -6.50 4.37 1.55
CA ARG A 248 -6.15 2.97 1.88
C ARG A 248 -6.70 1.93 0.89
N GLY A 249 -6.72 2.25 -0.40
CA GLY A 249 -7.24 1.37 -1.44
C GLY A 249 -8.77 1.25 -1.49
N GLU A 250 -9.49 2.10 -0.76
CA GLU A 250 -10.96 2.18 -0.80
C GLU A 250 -11.41 3.50 -1.41
N LEU A 251 -12.45 3.46 -2.26
CA LEU A 251 -13.05 4.62 -2.91
C LEU A 251 -14.46 4.87 -2.38
N LEU A 252 -14.65 6.02 -1.73
CA LEU A 252 -15.93 6.49 -1.27
C LEU A 252 -16.50 7.50 -2.29
N ARG A 253 -17.59 7.14 -2.96
CA ARG A 253 -18.20 7.95 -4.04
C ARG A 253 -19.35 8.80 -3.54
N ASN A 254 -19.57 9.94 -4.19
CA ASN A 254 -20.69 10.84 -3.91
C ASN A 254 -20.74 11.30 -2.45
N VAL A 255 -19.65 11.90 -2.01
CA VAL A 255 -19.44 12.36 -0.65
C VAL A 255 -20.13 13.72 -0.45
N SER A 256 -20.94 13.85 0.61
CA SER A 256 -21.52 15.15 1.00
C SER A 256 -20.46 16.04 1.65
N GLN A 257 -20.74 17.33 1.73
CA GLN A 257 -19.85 18.31 2.37
C GLN A 257 -19.54 17.93 3.83
N ASP A 258 -20.53 17.50 4.59
CA ASP A 258 -20.34 17.08 5.98
C ASP A 258 -19.49 15.81 6.09
N MET A 259 -19.65 14.87 5.15
CA MET A 259 -18.85 13.66 5.11
C MET A 259 -17.38 13.96 4.76
N LEU A 260 -17.14 14.83 3.77
CA LEU A 260 -15.78 15.28 3.42
C LEU A 260 -15.15 16.02 4.61
N ARG A 261 -15.87 16.94 5.25
CA ARG A 261 -15.43 17.66 6.45
C ARG A 261 -15.02 16.69 7.57
N ASN A 262 -15.85 15.71 7.87
CA ASN A 262 -15.58 14.73 8.92
C ASN A 262 -14.36 13.86 8.58
N THR A 263 -14.19 13.45 7.31
CA THR A 263 -13.05 12.69 6.86
C THR A 263 -11.76 13.52 6.99
N LEU A 264 -11.78 14.79 6.52
CA LEU A 264 -10.63 15.68 6.63
C LEU A 264 -10.25 15.98 8.08
N ARG A 265 -11.20 16.13 8.99
CA ARG A 265 -10.93 16.27 10.44
C ARG A 265 -10.23 15.05 11.04
N ILE A 266 -10.58 13.85 10.56
CA ILE A 266 -9.92 12.62 11.02
C ILE A 266 -8.49 12.56 10.46
N VAL A 267 -8.29 12.93 9.20
CA VAL A 267 -6.96 13.02 8.57
C VAL A 267 -6.10 14.08 9.24
N GLN A 268 -6.68 15.23 9.61
CA GLN A 268 -6.01 16.32 10.32
C GLN A 268 -5.45 15.88 11.68
N ASN A 269 -6.20 15.07 12.43
CA ASN A 269 -5.84 14.65 13.79
C ASN A 269 -5.14 13.29 13.79
N LYS A 270 -3.81 13.28 13.88
CA LYS A 270 -2.96 12.07 13.90
C LYS A 270 -3.38 10.99 14.91
N THR A 271 -3.97 11.37 16.04
CA THR A 271 -4.26 10.48 17.17
C THR A 271 -5.57 9.67 17.02
N ALA A 272 -6.47 10.06 16.11
CA ALA A 272 -7.82 9.47 16.00
C ALA A 272 -7.98 8.45 14.86
N GLU A 273 -6.95 8.23 14.05
CA GLU A 273 -7.07 7.60 12.73
C GLU A 273 -7.45 6.13 12.70
N THR A 274 -6.90 5.34 13.60
CA THR A 274 -6.94 3.87 13.42
C THR A 274 -8.31 3.24 13.71
N THR A 275 -9.11 3.86 14.58
CA THR A 275 -10.35 3.23 15.07
C THR A 275 -11.62 3.81 14.45
N LYS A 276 -11.63 5.11 14.11
CA LYS A 276 -12.86 5.80 13.65
C LYS A 276 -13.11 5.66 12.15
N LEU A 277 -12.08 5.79 11.32
CA LEU A 277 -12.22 5.65 9.85
C LEU A 277 -12.70 4.26 9.44
N THR A 278 -12.14 3.22 10.02
CA THR A 278 -12.56 1.83 9.75
C THR A 278 -14.02 1.58 10.14
N ARG A 279 -14.52 2.26 11.18
CA ARG A 279 -15.94 2.18 11.58
C ARG A 279 -16.87 2.93 10.64
N ILE A 280 -16.46 4.11 10.13
CA ILE A 280 -17.28 4.92 9.21
C ILE A 280 -17.36 4.23 7.85
N LEU A 281 -16.23 3.78 7.29
CA LEU A 281 -16.18 3.06 6.02
C LEU A 281 -16.99 1.75 6.06
N LYS A 282 -16.91 0.99 7.17
CA LYS A 282 -17.75 -0.21 7.36
C LYS A 282 -19.24 0.09 7.49
N ARG A 283 -19.65 1.21 8.12
CA ARG A 283 -21.07 1.59 8.23
C ARG A 283 -21.66 2.01 6.88
N VAL A 284 -20.92 2.80 6.09
CA VAL A 284 -21.40 3.25 4.77
C VAL A 284 -21.47 2.10 3.77
N GLY A 285 -20.47 1.19 3.78
CA GLY A 285 -20.49 -0.02 2.96
C GLY A 285 -21.62 -1.00 3.32
N LYS A 286 -22.02 -1.04 4.59
CA LYS A 286 -23.11 -1.92 5.06
C LYS A 286 -24.51 -1.34 4.77
N SER A 287 -24.67 -0.01 4.80
CA SER A 287 -25.93 0.66 4.47
C SER A 287 -26.29 0.51 2.98
N ARG A 288 -25.28 0.46 2.09
CA ARG A 288 -25.48 0.28 0.65
C ARG A 288 -25.90 -1.15 0.27
N LYS A 289 -25.36 -2.18 0.95
CA LYS A 289 -25.77 -3.58 0.71
C LYS A 289 -27.21 -3.88 1.10
N ASN A 290 -27.80 -3.09 2.01
CA ASN A 290 -29.18 -3.24 2.45
C ASN A 290 -30.18 -2.41 1.61
N GLY A 291 -29.70 -1.42 0.84
CA GLY A 291 -30.54 -0.62 -0.08
C GLY A 291 -30.74 -1.25 -1.46
N GLU A 292 -29.88 -2.18 -1.88
CA GLU A 292 -30.00 -2.91 -3.16
C GLU A 292 -30.82 -4.22 -3.05
N LYS A 293 -31.36 -4.52 -1.86
CA LYS A 293 -32.23 -5.68 -1.61
C LYS A 293 -33.70 -5.32 -1.34
N LYS A 294 -34.12 -4.13 -1.71
CA LYS A 294 -35.55 -3.77 -1.71
C LYS A 294 -35.99 -3.36 -3.11
#